data_cf55e80b011dcceed0952038fce5cd9f
#
_entry.id   cf55e80b011dcceed0952038fce5cd9f
#
_cell.length_a   1.000
_cell.length_b   1.000
_cell.length_c   1.000
_cell.angle_alpha   90.00
_cell.angle_beta   90.00
_cell.angle_gamma   90.00
#
_symmetry.space_group_name_H-M   'P 1'
#
loop_
_entity.id
_entity.type
_entity.pdbx_description
1 polymer ?
#
loop_
_entity_poly.entity_id
_entity_poly.type
_entity_poly.pdbx_seq_one_letter_code
_entity_poly.pdbx_strand_id
1 'polypeptide(L)'
;YKISIGTDRYEAFTKNAYIFNKEKNTNLALILSGSLHKQDALYGRKIYDVDQHNAYASLLFETELTKRQSLSAGLSFNYDSYDQHYRLDNDAAQPLTKKFTKEAVPGAYVQYTYNWDDKLVLMGGIRGDHSSEYGYFVTPRFHVKYNPNEYVHFRLSAGKGYRTNHVLAENNYLLASSRRIDIAKRLDQDEAWNYGASASAYIPLFGKTLNLNAEYYYTDFRKQVVVDMDTDPH
;
A
#
# COMPACT_ATOMS: atom_id res chain seq x y z
N TYR A 1 -15.29 -1.80 -33.22
CA TYR A 1 -14.81 -2.19 -31.89
C TYR A 1 -15.37 -1.18 -30.87
N LYS A 2 -16.09 -1.67 -29.85
CA LYS A 2 -16.70 -0.82 -28.82
C LYS A 2 -16.01 -1.11 -27.49
N ILE A 3 -15.57 -0.06 -26.79
CA ILE A 3 -15.14 -0.12 -25.39
C ILE A 3 -16.19 0.63 -24.56
N SER A 4 -16.62 0.02 -23.47
CA SER A 4 -17.55 0.63 -22.52
C SER A 4 -17.13 0.22 -21.11
N ILE A 5 -16.94 1.19 -20.23
CA ILE A 5 -16.58 0.96 -18.82
C ILE A 5 -17.53 1.80 -17.97
N GLY A 6 -18.32 1.13 -17.14
CA GLY A 6 -19.16 1.72 -16.11
C GLY A 6 -18.56 1.44 -14.74
N THR A 7 -18.56 2.41 -13.84
CA THR A 7 -17.99 2.26 -12.50
C THR A 7 -18.87 2.97 -11.48
N ASP A 8 -19.20 2.27 -10.41
CA ASP A 8 -19.85 2.83 -9.23
C ASP A 8 -18.98 2.56 -8.01
N ARG A 9 -18.73 3.61 -7.19
CA ARG A 9 -17.90 3.48 -5.99
C ARG A 9 -18.52 4.24 -4.82
N TYR A 10 -18.59 3.57 -3.70
CA TYR A 10 -19.06 4.12 -2.43
C TYR A 10 -17.99 3.88 -1.38
N GLU A 11 -17.66 4.92 -0.62
CA GLU A 11 -16.66 4.84 0.44
C GLU A 11 -17.17 5.56 1.69
N ALA A 12 -16.85 4.98 2.84
CA ALA A 12 -17.07 5.62 4.13
C ALA A 12 -15.88 5.36 5.04
N PHE A 13 -15.52 6.36 5.83
CA PHE A 13 -14.50 6.20 6.86
C PHE A 13 -14.84 7.01 8.11
N THR A 14 -14.32 6.57 9.25
CA THR A 14 -14.34 7.33 10.50
C THR A 14 -13.02 7.16 11.23
N LYS A 15 -12.57 8.23 11.88
CA LYS A 15 -11.41 8.22 12.76
C LYS A 15 -11.80 8.88 14.07
N ASN A 16 -11.67 8.12 15.16
CA ASN A 16 -11.99 8.58 16.51
C ASN A 16 -10.72 8.42 17.34
N ALA A 17 -10.41 9.42 18.17
CA ALA A 17 -9.26 9.37 19.05
C ALA A 17 -9.68 9.82 20.47
N TYR A 18 -9.13 9.13 21.45
CA TYR A 18 -9.28 9.48 22.85
C TYR A 18 -7.91 9.74 23.48
N ILE A 19 -7.74 10.90 24.11
CA ILE A 19 -6.48 11.31 24.73
C ILE A 19 -6.60 11.04 26.24
N PHE A 20 -5.83 10.07 26.73
CA PHE A 20 -5.79 9.69 28.15
C PHE A 20 -4.92 10.64 28.98
N ASN A 21 -3.78 11.07 28.39
CA ASN A 21 -2.83 11.94 29.06
C ASN A 21 -2.22 12.92 28.04
N LYS A 22 -2.49 14.21 28.24
CA LYS A 22 -2.00 15.27 27.37
C LYS A 22 -0.51 15.54 27.54
N GLU A 23 0.03 15.36 28.76
CA GLU A 23 1.46 15.61 29.04
C GLU A 23 2.37 14.58 28.38
N LYS A 24 1.90 13.33 28.28
CA LYS A 24 2.61 12.21 27.64
C LYS A 24 2.11 11.89 26.24
N ASN A 25 1.24 12.72 25.68
CA ASN A 25 0.61 12.46 24.39
C ASN A 25 0.02 11.03 24.29
N THR A 26 -0.45 10.48 25.45
CA THR A 26 -1.00 9.13 25.48
C THR A 26 -2.39 9.13 24.90
N ASN A 27 -2.56 8.46 23.79
CA ASN A 27 -3.82 8.41 23.06
C ASN A 27 -4.08 7.03 22.45
N LEU A 28 -5.36 6.79 22.18
CA LEU A 28 -5.84 5.61 21.46
C LEU A 28 -6.73 6.09 20.32
N ALA A 29 -6.44 5.69 19.11
CA ALA A 29 -7.24 6.02 17.94
C ALA A 29 -7.83 4.77 17.30
N LEU A 30 -9.10 4.83 16.92
CA LEU A 30 -9.80 3.82 16.13
C LEU A 30 -10.10 4.39 14.75
N ILE A 31 -9.66 3.69 13.73
CA ILE A 31 -9.95 4.00 12.32
C ILE A 31 -10.79 2.84 11.77
N LEU A 32 -11.92 3.18 11.17
CA LEU A 32 -12.75 2.24 10.44
C LEU A 32 -12.99 2.80 9.04
N SER A 33 -12.83 1.97 8.02
CA SER A 33 -13.22 2.33 6.66
C SER A 33 -13.81 1.15 5.92
N GLY A 34 -14.64 1.44 4.93
CA GLY A 34 -15.19 0.45 4.02
C GLY A 34 -15.44 1.05 2.66
N SER A 35 -15.30 0.24 1.63
CA SER A 35 -15.62 0.62 0.27
C SER A 35 -16.33 -0.51 -0.48
N LEU A 36 -17.24 -0.09 -1.36
CA LEU A 36 -17.92 -0.93 -2.34
C LEU A 36 -17.54 -0.38 -3.71
N HIS A 37 -17.02 -1.23 -4.58
CA HIS A 37 -16.64 -0.84 -5.93
C HIS A 37 -17.20 -1.84 -6.91
N LYS A 38 -17.99 -1.36 -7.86
CA LYS A 38 -18.52 -2.14 -8.96
C LYS A 38 -17.99 -1.60 -10.26
N GLN A 39 -17.52 -2.47 -11.12
CA GLN A 39 -17.10 -2.14 -12.48
C GLN A 39 -17.68 -3.13 -13.44
N ASP A 40 -18.34 -2.63 -14.50
CA ASP A 40 -18.79 -3.39 -15.65
C ASP A 40 -17.99 -2.93 -16.87
N ALA A 41 -17.16 -3.79 -17.45
CA ALA A 41 -16.26 -3.42 -18.54
C ALA A 41 -16.40 -4.35 -19.74
N LEU A 42 -16.62 -3.74 -20.91
CA LEU A 42 -16.71 -4.39 -22.20
C LEU A 42 -15.58 -3.90 -23.13
N TYR A 43 -14.80 -4.82 -23.66
CA TYR A 43 -13.71 -4.57 -24.61
C TYR A 43 -13.98 -5.39 -25.89
N GLY A 44 -14.85 -4.86 -26.79
CA GLY A 44 -15.31 -5.59 -27.95
C GLY A 44 -16.22 -6.76 -27.57
N ARG A 45 -15.69 -7.99 -27.53
CA ARG A 45 -16.39 -9.20 -27.08
C ARG A 45 -15.88 -9.72 -25.74
N LYS A 46 -14.73 -9.19 -25.26
CA LYS A 46 -14.19 -9.51 -23.96
C LYS A 46 -14.92 -8.74 -22.87
N ILE A 47 -15.12 -9.38 -21.73
CA ILE A 47 -15.91 -8.84 -20.61
C ILE A 47 -15.06 -8.97 -19.35
N TYR A 48 -15.12 -7.95 -18.49
CA TYR A 48 -14.60 -7.99 -17.14
C TYR A 48 -15.55 -7.20 -16.22
N ASP A 49 -16.32 -7.90 -15.45
CA ASP A 49 -17.21 -7.34 -14.44
C ASP A 49 -16.70 -7.74 -13.06
N VAL A 50 -16.68 -6.82 -12.13
CA VAL A 50 -16.18 -7.05 -10.76
C VAL A 50 -17.00 -6.29 -9.74
N ASP A 51 -17.40 -7.01 -8.69
CA ASP A 51 -17.91 -6.44 -7.45
C ASP A 51 -16.84 -6.63 -6.36
N GLN A 52 -16.25 -5.52 -5.91
CA GLN A 52 -15.21 -5.50 -4.86
C GLN A 52 -15.77 -4.90 -3.58
N HIS A 53 -15.49 -5.58 -2.47
CA HIS A 53 -15.79 -5.08 -1.13
C HIS A 53 -14.50 -5.03 -0.32
N ASN A 54 -14.26 -3.90 0.33
CA ASN A 54 -13.15 -3.72 1.27
C ASN A 54 -13.70 -3.28 2.63
N ALA A 55 -13.14 -3.83 3.70
CA ALA A 55 -13.35 -3.37 5.07
C ALA A 55 -12.02 -3.31 5.80
N TYR A 56 -11.76 -2.19 6.45
CA TYR A 56 -10.53 -1.96 7.21
C TYR A 56 -10.84 -1.44 8.61
N ALA A 57 -10.16 -2.01 9.61
CA ALA A 57 -10.17 -1.54 10.97
C ALA A 57 -8.74 -1.42 11.50
N SER A 58 -8.44 -0.36 12.25
CA SER A 58 -7.15 -0.17 12.89
C SER A 58 -7.31 0.50 14.24
N LEU A 59 -6.66 -0.08 15.24
CA LEU A 59 -6.54 0.47 16.59
C LEU A 59 -5.08 0.87 16.80
N LEU A 60 -4.84 2.13 17.12
CA LEU A 60 -3.51 2.71 17.28
C LEU A 60 -3.37 3.26 18.70
N PHE A 61 -2.33 2.87 19.36
CA PHE A 61 -1.92 3.40 20.67
C PHE A 61 -0.61 4.15 20.51
N GLU A 62 -0.53 5.35 21.08
CA GLU A 62 0.69 6.16 21.08
C GLU A 62 0.93 6.72 22.47
N THR A 63 2.19 6.81 22.88
CA THR A 63 2.59 7.44 24.15
C THR A 63 4.04 7.92 24.10
N GLU A 64 4.32 9.02 24.78
CA GLU A 64 5.67 9.46 25.11
C GLU A 64 6.14 8.78 26.39
N LEU A 65 7.15 7.94 26.29
CA LEU A 65 7.80 7.30 27.45
C LEU A 65 8.64 8.33 28.22
N THR A 66 9.34 9.18 27.49
CA THR A 66 10.11 10.32 27.98
C THR A 66 10.01 11.45 26.94
N LYS A 67 10.53 12.64 27.26
CA LYS A 67 10.62 13.77 26.30
C LYS A 67 11.37 13.44 24.99
N ARG A 68 12.18 12.38 25.02
CA ARG A 68 12.98 11.94 23.86
C ARG A 68 12.56 10.61 23.28
N GLN A 69 11.62 9.91 23.90
CA GLN A 69 11.27 8.55 23.52
C GLN A 69 9.77 8.41 23.39
N SER A 70 9.31 7.91 22.27
CA SER A 70 7.92 7.58 22.04
C SER A 70 7.74 6.16 21.53
N LEU A 71 6.60 5.58 21.90
CA LEU A 71 6.17 4.25 21.50
C LEU A 71 4.84 4.37 20.77
N SER A 72 4.73 3.71 19.62
CA SER A 72 3.48 3.49 18.91
C SER A 72 3.28 1.99 18.72
N ALA A 73 2.09 1.52 18.99
CA ALA A 73 1.70 0.13 18.76
C ALA A 73 0.29 0.08 18.19
N GLY A 74 -0.04 -0.95 17.44
CA GLY A 74 -1.38 -1.04 16.89
C GLY A 74 -1.74 -2.42 16.41
N LEU A 75 -3.06 -2.60 16.27
CA LEU A 75 -3.68 -3.76 15.65
C LEU A 75 -4.41 -3.30 14.40
N SER A 76 -4.45 -4.13 13.39
CA SER A 76 -5.22 -3.85 12.19
C SER A 76 -5.88 -5.11 11.66
N PHE A 77 -6.94 -4.90 10.91
CA PHE A 77 -7.62 -5.94 10.16
C PHE A 77 -8.01 -5.37 8.81
N ASN A 78 -7.61 -6.02 7.73
CA ASN A 78 -8.07 -5.74 6.38
C ASN A 78 -8.81 -6.93 5.82
N TYR A 79 -9.94 -6.69 5.19
CA TYR A 79 -10.72 -7.68 4.46
C TYR A 79 -11.01 -7.17 3.06
N ASP A 80 -10.66 -7.96 2.07
CA ASP A 80 -10.97 -7.72 0.66
C ASP A 80 -11.70 -8.92 0.07
N SER A 81 -12.70 -8.67 -0.75
CA SER A 81 -13.33 -9.68 -1.58
C SER A 81 -13.60 -9.18 -2.99
N TYR A 82 -13.45 -10.06 -3.95
CA TYR A 82 -13.69 -9.81 -5.38
C TYR A 82 -14.59 -10.90 -5.93
N ASP A 83 -15.76 -10.52 -6.42
CA ASP A 83 -16.61 -11.36 -7.24
C ASP A 83 -16.43 -10.93 -8.70
N GLN A 84 -15.76 -11.77 -9.48
CA GLN A 84 -15.32 -11.45 -10.84
C GLN A 84 -16.04 -12.34 -11.84
N HIS A 85 -16.63 -11.73 -12.85
CA HIS A 85 -17.21 -12.40 -14.00
C HIS A 85 -16.50 -11.93 -15.26
N TYR A 86 -15.83 -12.82 -15.96
CA TYR A 86 -15.01 -12.41 -17.10
C TYR A 86 -15.00 -13.41 -18.25
N ARG A 87 -14.74 -12.89 -19.45
CA ARG A 87 -14.41 -13.62 -20.65
C ARG A 87 -13.20 -12.94 -21.31
N LEU A 88 -12.07 -13.63 -21.31
CA LEU A 88 -10.79 -13.10 -21.82
C LEU A 88 -10.59 -13.33 -23.30
N ASP A 89 -11.46 -14.12 -23.94
CA ASP A 89 -11.43 -14.45 -25.36
C ASP A 89 -12.46 -13.64 -26.16
N ASN A 90 -12.21 -13.50 -27.47
CA ASN A 90 -13.13 -12.88 -28.41
C ASN A 90 -14.27 -13.83 -28.88
N ASP A 91 -14.26 -15.10 -28.48
CA ASP A 91 -15.32 -16.04 -28.78
C ASP A 91 -16.54 -15.79 -27.88
N ALA A 92 -17.57 -15.17 -28.45
CA ALA A 92 -18.80 -14.86 -27.72
C ALA A 92 -19.60 -16.11 -27.30
N ALA A 93 -19.32 -17.28 -27.87
CA ALA A 93 -19.98 -18.54 -27.49
C ALA A 93 -19.39 -19.10 -26.18
N GLN A 94 -18.21 -18.68 -25.77
CA GLN A 94 -17.63 -19.12 -24.50
C GLN A 94 -18.41 -18.53 -23.32
N PRO A 95 -18.73 -19.34 -22.28
CA PRO A 95 -19.40 -18.85 -21.09
C PRO A 95 -18.48 -17.91 -20.29
N LEU A 96 -19.09 -17.04 -19.49
CA LEU A 96 -18.35 -16.22 -18.53
C LEU A 96 -17.72 -17.10 -17.44
N THR A 97 -16.45 -16.89 -17.18
CA THR A 97 -15.78 -17.47 -16.02
C THR A 97 -16.17 -16.67 -14.78
N LYS A 98 -16.59 -17.38 -13.74
CA LYS A 98 -16.88 -16.80 -12.42
C LYS A 98 -15.76 -17.14 -11.47
N LYS A 99 -15.21 -16.12 -10.80
CA LYS A 99 -14.14 -16.29 -9.82
C LYS A 99 -14.40 -15.41 -8.60
N PHE A 100 -14.61 -16.05 -7.46
CA PHE A 100 -14.69 -15.36 -6.18
C PHE A 100 -13.38 -15.53 -5.42
N THR A 101 -12.80 -14.41 -4.94
CA THR A 101 -11.62 -14.41 -4.07
C THR A 101 -11.90 -13.55 -2.85
N LYS A 102 -11.33 -13.93 -1.73
CA LYS A 102 -11.39 -13.16 -0.49
C LYS A 102 -10.08 -13.29 0.26
N GLU A 103 -9.67 -12.24 0.90
CA GLU A 103 -8.49 -12.20 1.73
C GLU A 103 -8.78 -11.48 3.04
N ALA A 104 -8.36 -12.07 4.16
CA ALA A 104 -8.42 -11.44 5.49
C ALA A 104 -6.99 -11.34 6.04
N VAL A 105 -6.61 -10.13 6.46
CA VAL A 105 -5.26 -9.83 6.92
C VAL A 105 -5.31 -9.14 8.27
N PRO A 106 -5.40 -9.88 9.39
CA PRO A 106 -5.08 -9.35 10.71
C PRO A 106 -3.58 -9.04 10.81
N GLY A 107 -3.24 -7.96 11.52
CA GLY A 107 -1.87 -7.53 11.72
C GLY A 107 -1.66 -6.79 13.02
N ALA A 108 -0.42 -6.76 13.47
CA ALA A 108 0.02 -6.02 14.64
C ALA A 108 1.38 -5.36 14.37
N TYR A 109 1.61 -4.20 14.96
CA TYR A 109 2.89 -3.54 14.85
C TYR A 109 3.31 -2.90 16.17
N VAL A 110 4.61 -2.68 16.28
CA VAL A 110 5.23 -1.84 17.30
C VAL A 110 6.32 -0.99 16.64
N GLN A 111 6.39 0.25 17.07
CA GLN A 111 7.37 1.23 16.59
C GLN A 111 7.89 2.04 17.76
N TYR A 112 9.20 2.20 17.81
CA TYR A 112 9.88 3.02 18.79
C TYR A 112 10.60 4.17 18.10
N THR A 113 10.50 5.37 18.68
CA THR A 113 11.17 6.56 18.18
C THR A 113 12.00 7.18 19.28
N TYR A 114 13.27 7.47 18.97
CA TYR A 114 14.18 8.23 19.80
C TYR A 114 14.47 9.57 19.14
N ASN A 115 14.21 10.65 19.83
CA ASN A 115 14.45 12.02 19.36
C ASN A 115 15.47 12.70 20.26
N TRP A 116 16.66 12.98 19.72
CA TRP A 116 17.69 13.73 20.40
C TRP A 116 17.64 15.20 19.95
N ASP A 117 16.86 15.98 20.70
CA ASP A 117 16.72 17.44 20.57
C ASP A 117 16.53 17.91 19.11
N ASP A 118 15.74 17.16 18.34
CA ASP A 118 15.49 17.32 16.91
C ASP A 118 16.73 17.28 15.98
N LYS A 119 17.92 17.13 16.56
CA LYS A 119 19.16 16.95 15.80
C LYS A 119 19.26 15.56 15.18
N LEU A 120 18.88 14.54 15.95
CA LEU A 120 18.88 13.17 15.47
C LEU A 120 17.60 12.48 15.91
N VAL A 121 16.81 12.02 14.95
CA VAL A 121 15.63 11.20 15.20
C VAL A 121 15.85 9.82 14.59
N LEU A 122 15.75 8.79 15.43
CA LEU A 122 15.83 7.38 15.04
C LEU A 122 14.47 6.74 15.25
N MET A 123 13.94 6.09 14.24
CA MET A 123 12.70 5.33 14.33
C MET A 123 12.94 3.93 13.82
N GLY A 124 12.56 2.94 14.62
CA GLY A 124 12.54 1.53 14.23
C GLY A 124 11.18 0.92 14.53
N GLY A 125 10.69 0.11 13.62
CA GLY A 125 9.41 -0.56 13.78
C GLY A 125 9.39 -1.92 13.12
N ILE A 126 8.54 -2.79 13.62
CA ILE A 126 8.27 -4.10 13.05
C ILE A 126 6.76 -4.32 13.03
N ARG A 127 6.27 -4.86 11.93
CA ARG A 127 4.89 -5.25 11.75
C ARG A 127 4.83 -6.71 11.32
N GLY A 128 3.94 -7.48 11.93
CA GLY A 128 3.59 -8.84 11.52
C GLY A 128 2.14 -8.89 11.06
N ASP A 129 1.89 -9.54 9.94
CA ASP A 129 0.57 -9.75 9.35
C ASP A 129 0.39 -11.23 9.01
N HIS A 130 -0.85 -11.67 8.98
CA HIS A 130 -1.24 -13.00 8.54
C HIS A 130 -2.30 -12.89 7.45
N SER A 131 -1.93 -13.19 6.20
CA SER A 131 -2.89 -13.32 5.12
C SER A 131 -3.54 -14.71 5.14
N SER A 132 -4.87 -14.75 4.98
CA SER A 132 -5.60 -16.02 4.84
C SER A 132 -5.21 -16.81 3.60
N GLU A 133 -4.60 -16.15 2.59
CA GLU A 133 -4.20 -16.76 1.31
C GLU A 133 -2.70 -17.07 1.25
N TYR A 134 -1.85 -16.20 1.84
CA TYR A 134 -0.39 -16.25 1.65
C TYR A 134 0.38 -16.57 2.94
N GLY A 135 -0.31 -16.64 4.10
CA GLY A 135 0.31 -16.95 5.38
C GLY A 135 0.96 -15.73 6.06
N TYR A 136 2.00 -15.99 6.86
CA TYR A 136 2.64 -14.96 7.68
C TYR A 136 3.71 -14.19 6.91
N PHE A 137 3.76 -12.88 7.14
CA PHE A 137 4.84 -12.03 6.66
C PHE A 137 5.16 -10.92 7.68
N VAL A 138 6.41 -10.44 7.62
CA VAL A 138 6.94 -9.45 8.56
C VAL A 138 7.55 -8.30 7.77
N THR A 139 7.20 -7.08 8.15
CA THR A 139 7.67 -5.84 7.52
C THR A 139 8.43 -4.98 8.52
N PRO A 140 9.76 -5.11 8.60
CA PRO A 140 10.59 -4.20 9.35
C PRO A 140 10.67 -2.84 8.65
N ARG A 141 10.79 -1.76 9.46
CA ARG A 141 10.91 -0.39 8.97
C ARG A 141 11.91 0.37 9.82
N PHE A 142 12.74 1.17 9.18
CA PHE A 142 13.73 2.01 9.83
C PHE A 142 13.81 3.38 9.18
N HIS A 143 13.89 4.44 9.97
CA HIS A 143 14.08 5.80 9.51
C HIS A 143 15.08 6.53 10.40
N VAL A 144 15.92 7.34 9.76
CA VAL A 144 16.85 8.27 10.40
C VAL A 144 16.58 9.66 9.85
N LYS A 145 16.45 10.64 10.73
CA LYS A 145 16.50 12.06 10.38
C LYS A 145 17.65 12.68 11.12
N TYR A 146 18.53 13.40 10.41
CA TYR A 146 19.67 14.10 10.97
C TYR A 146 19.65 15.55 10.51
N ASN A 147 19.61 16.47 11.48
CA ASN A 147 19.62 17.91 11.28
C ASN A 147 20.90 18.48 11.90
N PRO A 148 22.03 18.58 11.18
CA PRO A 148 23.27 19.15 11.72
C PRO A 148 23.09 20.61 12.16
N ASN A 149 22.20 21.34 11.49
CA ASN A 149 21.79 22.71 11.79
C ASN A 149 20.38 22.98 11.28
N GLU A 150 19.88 24.20 11.46
CA GLU A 150 18.55 24.62 11.03
C GLU A 150 18.36 24.72 9.50
N TYR A 151 19.45 24.71 8.74
CA TYR A 151 19.43 24.90 7.29
C TYR A 151 19.53 23.59 6.50
N VAL A 152 20.05 22.54 7.11
CA VAL A 152 20.35 21.28 6.40
C VAL A 152 19.69 20.10 7.11
N HIS A 153 19.00 19.29 6.33
CA HIS A 153 18.30 18.10 6.82
C HIS A 153 18.62 16.90 5.96
N PHE A 154 18.98 15.80 6.58
CA PHE A 154 19.17 14.51 5.93
C PHE A 154 18.13 13.51 6.44
N ARG A 155 17.65 12.65 5.55
CA ARG A 155 16.78 11.54 5.92
C ARG A 155 17.22 10.27 5.20
N LEU A 156 17.21 9.17 5.94
CA LEU A 156 17.40 7.83 5.41
C LEU A 156 16.22 6.97 5.81
N SER A 157 15.82 6.08 4.94
CA SER A 157 14.76 5.12 5.21
C SER A 157 15.09 3.77 4.61
N ALA A 158 14.68 2.71 5.31
CA ALA A 158 14.70 1.35 4.80
C ALA A 158 13.46 0.62 5.30
N GLY A 159 12.83 -0.18 4.44
CA GLY A 159 11.66 -0.95 4.85
C GLY A 159 11.32 -2.05 3.86
N LYS A 160 10.77 -3.13 4.37
CA LYS A 160 10.23 -4.24 3.59
C LYS A 160 8.73 -4.04 3.38
N GLY A 161 8.23 -4.39 2.22
CA GLY A 161 6.82 -4.36 1.89
C GLY A 161 6.37 -5.61 1.17
N TYR A 162 5.08 -5.90 1.27
CA TYR A 162 4.37 -6.96 0.56
C TYR A 162 3.15 -6.38 -0.12
N ARG A 163 2.77 -6.95 -1.25
CA ARG A 163 1.56 -6.59 -1.97
C ARG A 163 0.89 -7.84 -2.55
N THR A 164 -0.42 -7.98 -2.34
CA THR A 164 -1.24 -8.97 -3.02
C THR A 164 -1.58 -8.49 -4.42
N ASN A 165 -1.45 -9.37 -5.41
CA ASN A 165 -1.70 -9.06 -6.82
C ASN A 165 -3.12 -9.44 -7.23
N HIS A 166 -3.87 -8.48 -7.74
CA HIS A 166 -5.20 -8.67 -8.33
C HIS A 166 -5.12 -8.49 -9.85
N VAL A 167 -4.55 -9.49 -10.54
CA VAL A 167 -4.08 -9.40 -11.94
C VAL A 167 -5.13 -8.81 -12.89
N LEU A 168 -6.38 -9.28 -12.85
CA LEU A 168 -7.42 -8.77 -13.75
C LEU A 168 -7.90 -7.38 -13.34
N ALA A 169 -8.07 -7.13 -12.03
CA ALA A 169 -8.49 -5.81 -11.54
C ALA A 169 -7.46 -4.72 -11.90
N GLU A 170 -6.17 -5.06 -11.84
CA GLU A 170 -5.06 -4.13 -12.12
C GLU A 170 -4.75 -3.99 -13.61
N ASN A 171 -5.03 -5.03 -14.42
CA ASN A 171 -4.59 -5.11 -15.82
C ASN A 171 -5.74 -5.33 -16.81
N ASN A 172 -7.00 -5.05 -16.43
CA ASN A 172 -8.15 -5.26 -17.34
C ASN A 172 -8.07 -4.40 -18.62
N TYR A 173 -7.33 -3.30 -18.63
CA TYR A 173 -7.09 -2.47 -19.81
C TYR A 173 -6.40 -3.24 -20.94
N LEU A 174 -5.63 -4.30 -20.64
CA LEU A 174 -5.00 -5.17 -21.63
C LEU A 174 -6.03 -5.96 -22.46
N LEU A 175 -7.26 -6.09 -21.98
CA LEU A 175 -8.37 -6.68 -22.72
C LEU A 175 -8.74 -5.86 -23.97
N ALA A 176 -8.33 -4.57 -24.01
CA ALA A 176 -8.52 -3.73 -25.20
C ALA A 176 -7.66 -4.18 -26.39
N SER A 177 -6.63 -4.99 -26.17
CA SER A 177 -5.79 -5.56 -27.21
C SER A 177 -6.43 -6.81 -27.85
N SER A 178 -5.90 -7.24 -29.02
CA SER A 178 -6.26 -8.53 -29.64
C SER A 178 -5.66 -9.73 -28.89
N ARG A 179 -4.67 -9.51 -28.06
CA ARG A 179 -3.91 -10.55 -27.33
C ARG A 179 -4.79 -11.28 -26.32
N ARG A 180 -4.50 -12.55 -26.13
CA ARG A 180 -5.06 -13.37 -25.07
C ARG A 180 -4.28 -13.13 -23.79
N ILE A 181 -4.97 -13.07 -22.67
CA ILE A 181 -4.35 -13.00 -21.34
C ILE A 181 -4.39 -14.40 -20.73
N ASP A 182 -3.21 -14.98 -20.51
CA ASP A 182 -3.05 -16.22 -19.76
C ASP A 182 -2.53 -15.91 -18.36
N ILE A 183 -3.26 -16.35 -17.34
CA ILE A 183 -2.93 -16.09 -15.94
C ILE A 183 -2.36 -17.36 -15.33
N ALA A 184 -1.17 -17.27 -14.75
CA ALA A 184 -0.55 -18.38 -14.05
C ALA A 184 -1.48 -18.89 -12.92
N LYS A 185 -1.52 -20.21 -12.74
CA LYS A 185 -2.44 -20.86 -11.78
C LYS A 185 -2.20 -20.45 -10.34
N ARG A 186 -0.99 -20.07 -10.00
CA ARG A 186 -0.60 -19.58 -8.67
C ARG A 186 0.34 -18.39 -8.83
N LEU A 187 -0.04 -17.29 -8.22
CA LEU A 187 0.76 -16.07 -8.13
C LEU A 187 1.15 -15.88 -6.67
N ASP A 188 2.41 -15.56 -6.45
CA ASP A 188 2.90 -15.16 -5.13
C ASP A 188 2.58 -13.68 -4.88
N GLN A 189 2.68 -13.24 -3.63
CA GLN A 189 2.70 -11.81 -3.29
C GLN A 189 3.99 -11.16 -3.82
N ASP A 190 3.89 -9.90 -4.23
CA ASP A 190 5.07 -9.10 -4.45
C ASP A 190 5.76 -8.83 -3.11
N GLU A 191 7.08 -8.91 -3.12
CA GLU A 191 7.93 -8.64 -1.97
C GLU A 191 9.08 -7.73 -2.40
N ALA A 192 9.25 -6.59 -1.71
CA ALA A 192 10.31 -5.65 -2.02
C ALA A 192 10.89 -5.00 -0.77
N TRP A 193 12.18 -4.67 -0.86
CA TRP A 193 12.85 -3.73 0.03
C TRP A 193 12.92 -2.36 -0.63
N ASN A 194 12.54 -1.32 0.12
CA ASN A 194 12.66 0.06 -0.31
C ASN A 194 13.71 0.77 0.54
N TYR A 195 14.61 1.47 -0.12
CA TYR A 195 15.64 2.30 0.48
C TYR A 195 15.48 3.72 -0.03
N GLY A 196 15.51 4.69 0.88
CA GLY A 196 15.39 6.10 0.53
C GLY A 196 16.47 6.92 1.21
N ALA A 197 16.99 7.90 0.49
CA ALA A 197 17.87 8.93 1.02
C ALA A 197 17.38 10.29 0.50
N SER A 198 17.29 11.29 1.38
CA SER A 198 17.00 12.66 0.97
C SER A 198 17.84 13.66 1.72
N ALA A 199 18.15 14.77 1.05
CA ALA A 199 18.84 15.92 1.59
C ALA A 199 18.07 17.18 1.24
N SER A 200 17.84 18.05 2.22
CA SER A 200 17.22 19.37 2.03
C SER A 200 18.13 20.45 2.57
N ALA A 201 18.29 21.56 1.84
CA ALA A 201 19.05 22.72 2.28
C ALA A 201 18.26 24.00 2.06
N TYR A 202 18.22 24.87 3.06
CA TYR A 202 17.58 26.18 3.08
C TYR A 202 18.65 27.25 3.17
N ILE A 203 19.04 27.84 2.04
CA ILE A 203 20.16 28.76 1.95
C ILE A 203 19.64 30.19 1.90
N PRO A 204 19.89 31.04 2.92
CA PRO A 204 19.56 32.46 2.84
C PRO A 204 20.40 33.14 1.75
N LEU A 205 19.76 33.80 0.78
CA LEU A 205 20.41 34.45 -0.33
C LEU A 205 19.67 35.74 -0.70
N PHE A 206 20.36 36.90 -0.60
CA PHE A 206 19.84 38.23 -0.96
C PHE A 206 18.44 38.56 -0.38
N GLY A 207 18.23 38.23 0.92
CA GLY A 207 16.94 38.49 1.61
C GLY A 207 15.80 37.53 1.22
N LYS A 208 16.11 36.47 0.46
CA LYS A 208 15.22 35.34 0.12
C LYS A 208 15.85 34.04 0.58
N THR A 209 15.08 32.97 0.57
CA THR A 209 15.57 31.61 0.89
C THR A 209 15.54 30.76 -0.37
N LEU A 210 16.70 30.23 -0.73
CA LEU A 210 16.83 29.18 -1.76
C LEU A 210 16.62 27.83 -1.09
N ASN A 211 15.62 27.07 -1.56
CA ASN A 211 15.31 25.73 -1.09
C ASN A 211 15.83 24.72 -2.11
N LEU A 212 16.74 23.86 -1.67
CA LEU A 212 17.26 22.76 -2.47
C LEU A 212 16.80 21.44 -1.85
N ASN A 213 16.27 20.54 -2.66
CA ASN A 213 15.89 19.19 -2.25
C ASN A 213 16.46 18.20 -3.25
N ALA A 214 17.08 17.14 -2.72
CA ALA A 214 17.54 16.00 -3.50
C ALA A 214 17.02 14.72 -2.84
N GLU A 215 16.49 13.81 -3.66
CA GLU A 215 15.93 12.54 -3.20
C GLU A 215 16.42 11.41 -4.09
N TYR A 216 16.72 10.27 -3.47
CA TYR A 216 17.07 9.04 -4.17
C TYR A 216 16.33 7.88 -3.52
N TYR A 217 15.68 7.08 -4.36
CA TYR A 217 14.97 5.87 -3.94
C TYR A 217 15.45 4.68 -4.74
N TYR A 218 15.63 3.55 -4.06
CA TYR A 218 15.95 2.27 -4.65
C TYR A 218 15.01 1.20 -4.13
N THR A 219 14.41 0.43 -5.04
CA THR A 219 13.54 -0.68 -4.72
C THR A 219 14.15 -1.98 -5.22
N ASP A 220 14.36 -2.92 -4.32
CA ASP A 220 14.85 -4.27 -4.60
C ASP A 220 13.69 -5.27 -4.49
N PHE A 221 13.18 -5.70 -5.64
CA PHE A 221 12.13 -6.71 -5.71
C PHE A 221 12.70 -8.10 -5.49
N ARG A 222 12.25 -8.78 -4.43
CA ARG A 222 12.57 -10.17 -4.13
C ARG A 222 11.64 -11.13 -4.87
N LYS A 223 10.37 -10.75 -4.98
CA LYS A 223 9.35 -11.42 -5.77
C LYS A 223 8.50 -10.35 -6.44
N GLN A 224 8.16 -10.56 -7.69
CA GLN A 224 7.32 -9.66 -8.47
C GLN A 224 6.52 -10.43 -9.50
N VAL A 225 5.23 -10.15 -9.60
CA VAL A 225 4.40 -10.60 -10.70
C VAL A 225 4.60 -9.62 -11.88
N VAL A 226 5.00 -10.16 -13.02
CA VAL A 226 5.25 -9.38 -14.24
C VAL A 226 4.27 -9.79 -15.31
N VAL A 227 3.75 -8.82 -16.05
CA VAL A 227 2.99 -9.06 -17.29
C VAL A 227 3.99 -9.17 -18.41
N ASP A 228 4.16 -10.39 -18.95
CA ASP A 228 5.01 -10.64 -20.11
C ASP A 228 4.21 -10.35 -21.39
N MET A 229 4.64 -9.37 -22.15
CA MET A 229 4.03 -8.99 -23.43
C MET A 229 4.86 -9.37 -24.64
N ASP A 230 6.07 -9.90 -24.43
CA ASP A 230 7.07 -10.09 -25.48
C ASP A 230 7.27 -11.57 -25.88
N THR A 231 6.96 -12.51 -24.99
CA THR A 231 7.24 -13.94 -25.21
C THR A 231 6.30 -14.58 -26.22
N ASP A 232 5.06 -14.10 -26.37
CA ASP A 232 4.11 -14.59 -27.39
C ASP A 232 3.39 -13.41 -28.06
N PRO A 233 3.82 -12.99 -29.25
CA PRO A 233 3.24 -11.88 -29.99
C PRO A 233 1.93 -12.22 -30.74
N HIS A 234 1.42 -13.47 -30.66
CA HIS A 234 0.22 -13.92 -31.41
C HIS A 234 -1.07 -13.89 -30.64
#